data_d81b3f911ea7258e516210c874b07b32
#
_entry.id   d81b3f911ea7258e516210c874b07b32
#
_cell.length_a   1.000
_cell.length_b   1.000
_cell.length_c   1.000
_cell.angle_alpha   90.00
_cell.angle_beta   90.00
_cell.angle_gamma   90.00
#
_symmetry.space_group_name_H-M   'P 1'
#
loop_
_entity.id
_entity.type
_entity.pdbx_description
1 polymer ?
#
loop_
_entity_poly.entity_id
_entity_poly.type
_entity_poly.pdbx_seq_one_letter_code
_entity_poly.pdbx_strand_id
1 'polypeptide(L)'
;QNDAIRELDLNNPVASYDNNGVFQDTLSYNRLFDADKPRTFDRKLREALGYDPNGTDWLDIDSYDPSTFSLDMFSANELLNIGSNAYVSYYGYDYLGNQLTTRPSLNDFYGTDAQGNSKRLIGAFEPIYMAGYIQDQFTFEDLFFNIGVRVDRFDANQSVLADPFVLYPAYTVGDLASTSLSGAQVPQGMSDDAVVYVDDLENPSAIVGYRDGFTWYTANGDIEANPKNIADASGGIKPFLKQPGVEEQKLSVTADESFKDYTPEVTVSPRVSFQFPISDEAEFFAHYDILVSRPDPSLNRFNPITYLQMENGDNGDLLANPDLRPQRTTDYEIGFRQVLNENSALKLSAFYKEQRDMMQTVSLTEAYPITYIAYGNLDFATSKGYTVAYELRRTGNVRMNANYTLQFADGTGSGANSGANIARSGQPNLRYILP
;
A
#
# COMPACT_ATOMS: atom_id res chain seq x y z
N GLN A 1 -29.47 -15.68 8.11
CA GLN A 1 -29.40 -16.84 7.23
C GLN A 1 -28.85 -16.46 5.88
N ASN A 2 -28.05 -17.31 5.35
CA ASN A 2 -27.26 -16.99 4.19
C ASN A 2 -28.09 -17.15 2.90
N ASP A 3 -28.71 -16.06 2.44
CA ASP A 3 -29.48 -16.03 1.18
C ASP A 3 -28.60 -16.43 -0.03
N ALA A 4 -27.30 -16.25 0.07
CA ALA A 4 -26.33 -16.60 -0.96
C ALA A 4 -26.22 -18.10 -1.28
N ILE A 5 -26.77 -18.97 -0.42
CA ILE A 5 -26.75 -20.42 -0.63
C ILE A 5 -28.11 -20.99 -1.03
N ARG A 6 -29.06 -20.13 -1.37
CA ARG A 6 -30.39 -20.54 -1.78
C ARG A 6 -30.74 -19.98 -3.14
N GLU A 7 -31.14 -20.85 -4.03
CA GLU A 7 -31.76 -20.54 -5.31
C GLU A 7 -33.23 -20.87 -5.28
N LEU A 8 -34.03 -20.16 -6.04
CA LEU A 8 -35.46 -20.43 -6.14
C LEU A 8 -35.67 -21.79 -6.79
N ASP A 9 -36.29 -22.71 -6.07
CA ASP A 9 -36.69 -24.05 -6.58
C ASP A 9 -38.19 -24.15 -6.61
N LEU A 10 -38.76 -24.07 -7.79
CA LEU A 10 -40.21 -24.15 -8.04
C LEU A 10 -40.82 -25.51 -7.72
N ASN A 11 -40.01 -26.54 -7.56
CA ASN A 11 -40.46 -27.90 -7.28
C ASN A 11 -40.54 -28.24 -5.80
N ASN A 12 -39.82 -27.43 -4.95
CA ASN A 12 -39.78 -27.66 -3.49
C ASN A 12 -40.14 -26.37 -2.77
N PRO A 13 -41.42 -25.99 -2.68
CA PRO A 13 -41.85 -24.76 -2.07
C PRO A 13 -41.67 -24.81 -0.55
N VAL A 14 -41.14 -23.69 0.04
CA VAL A 14 -40.96 -23.50 1.46
C VAL A 14 -41.78 -22.31 1.92
N ALA A 15 -42.49 -22.45 3.05
CA ALA A 15 -43.23 -21.34 3.63
C ALA A 15 -42.30 -20.21 4.07
N SER A 16 -42.62 -18.99 3.69
CA SER A 16 -41.91 -17.76 4.11
C SER A 16 -42.69 -17.09 5.22
N TYR A 17 -41.97 -16.67 6.25
CA TYR A 17 -42.51 -15.94 7.40
C TYR A 17 -41.74 -14.64 7.61
N ASP A 18 -42.42 -13.59 8.11
CA ASP A 18 -41.76 -12.36 8.54
C ASP A 18 -41.05 -12.52 9.91
N ASN A 19 -40.39 -11.45 10.37
CA ASN A 19 -39.69 -11.42 11.64
C ASN A 19 -40.59 -11.65 12.88
N ASN A 20 -41.90 -11.57 12.71
CA ASN A 20 -42.89 -11.81 13.76
C ASN A 20 -43.52 -13.22 13.65
N GLY A 21 -43.02 -14.05 12.74
CA GLY A 21 -43.55 -15.39 12.52
C GLY A 21 -44.84 -15.43 11.72
N VAL A 22 -45.23 -14.33 11.05
CA VAL A 22 -46.46 -14.28 10.24
C VAL A 22 -46.15 -14.79 8.82
N PHE A 23 -46.93 -15.77 8.39
CA PHE A 23 -46.81 -16.33 7.05
C PHE A 23 -46.97 -15.26 5.97
N GLN A 24 -46.02 -15.17 5.06
CA GLN A 24 -46.01 -14.17 3.98
C GLN A 24 -46.42 -14.83 2.64
N ASP A 25 -45.72 -15.89 2.25
CA ASP A 25 -45.92 -16.59 1.02
C ASP A 25 -45.22 -17.96 1.06
N THR A 26 -45.50 -18.76 0.05
CA THR A 26 -44.76 -19.99 -0.19
C THR A 26 -43.72 -19.76 -1.29
N LEU A 27 -42.46 -19.83 -0.89
CA LEU A 27 -41.30 -19.62 -1.76
C LEU A 27 -40.67 -20.98 -2.05
N SER A 28 -40.21 -21.15 -3.27
CA SER A 28 -39.49 -22.37 -3.66
C SER A 28 -37.99 -22.06 -3.63
N TYR A 29 -37.26 -22.79 -2.78
CA TYR A 29 -35.82 -22.63 -2.64
C TYR A 29 -35.10 -23.94 -2.91
N ASN A 30 -34.00 -23.84 -3.67
CA ASN A 30 -33.00 -24.88 -3.70
C ASN A 30 -31.80 -24.45 -2.86
N ARG A 31 -31.26 -25.35 -2.08
CA ARG A 31 -29.98 -25.07 -1.42
C ARG A 31 -28.87 -25.26 -2.43
N LEU A 32 -28.32 -24.17 -2.89
CA LEU A 32 -27.13 -24.20 -3.75
C LEU A 32 -25.98 -24.86 -3.02
N PHE A 33 -25.42 -25.86 -3.63
CA PHE A 33 -24.14 -26.41 -3.25
C PHE A 33 -23.06 -25.70 -4.05
N ASP A 34 -22.44 -24.69 -3.47
CA ASP A 34 -21.27 -23.99 -4.00
C ASP A 34 -20.07 -24.40 -3.15
N ALA A 35 -19.17 -25.18 -3.72
CA ALA A 35 -17.99 -25.67 -3.01
C ALA A 35 -17.04 -24.52 -2.63
N ASP A 36 -17.09 -23.41 -3.37
CA ASP A 36 -16.21 -22.25 -3.15
C ASP A 36 -16.77 -21.26 -2.13
N LYS A 37 -18.04 -21.38 -1.75
CA LYS A 37 -18.63 -20.51 -0.73
C LYS A 37 -18.56 -21.13 0.66
N PRO A 38 -18.09 -20.37 1.65
CA PRO A 38 -18.00 -20.85 3.04
C PRO A 38 -19.40 -21.15 3.61
N ARG A 39 -19.56 -22.37 4.18
CA ARG A 39 -20.80 -22.86 4.75
C ARG A 39 -20.62 -23.48 6.11
N THR A 40 -19.46 -23.28 6.67
CA THR A 40 -19.04 -23.97 7.86
C THR A 40 -19.98 -23.67 9.01
N PHE A 41 -20.39 -22.41 9.17
CA PHE A 41 -21.32 -22.00 10.22
C PHE A 41 -22.68 -22.70 10.10
N ASP A 42 -23.35 -22.64 8.95
CA ASP A 42 -24.67 -23.26 8.76
C ASP A 42 -24.62 -24.77 9.00
N ARG A 43 -23.60 -25.46 8.48
CA ARG A 43 -23.40 -26.87 8.68
C ARG A 43 -23.19 -27.23 10.15
N LYS A 44 -22.24 -26.57 10.81
CA LYS A 44 -21.91 -26.83 12.22
C LYS A 44 -23.07 -26.48 13.16
N LEU A 45 -23.80 -25.41 12.87
CA LEU A 45 -24.99 -25.07 13.64
C LEU A 45 -26.07 -26.15 13.51
N ARG A 46 -26.34 -26.66 12.30
CA ARG A 46 -27.29 -27.74 12.08
C ARG A 46 -26.86 -29.01 12.81
N GLU A 47 -25.58 -29.36 12.72
CA GLU A 47 -25.02 -30.51 13.44
C GLU A 47 -25.21 -30.35 14.97
N ALA A 48 -24.91 -29.19 15.53
CA ALA A 48 -25.06 -28.90 16.96
C ALA A 48 -26.52 -28.95 17.43
N LEU A 49 -27.45 -28.59 16.56
CA LEU A 49 -28.88 -28.61 16.85
C LEU A 49 -29.56 -29.94 16.48
N GLY A 50 -28.83 -30.92 15.92
CA GLY A 50 -29.36 -32.24 15.57
C GLY A 50 -30.16 -32.25 14.26
N TYR A 51 -30.03 -31.26 13.41
CA TYR A 51 -30.62 -31.20 12.07
C TYR A 51 -29.71 -31.84 11.01
N ASP A 52 -30.27 -32.19 9.87
CA ASP A 52 -29.46 -32.60 8.71
C ASP A 52 -28.54 -31.43 8.29
N PRO A 53 -27.21 -31.60 8.28
CA PRO A 53 -26.26 -30.57 7.87
C PRO A 53 -26.51 -30.03 6.44
N ASN A 54 -27.09 -30.84 5.60
CA ASN A 54 -27.45 -30.48 4.23
C ASN A 54 -28.96 -30.20 4.05
N GLY A 55 -29.72 -30.22 5.14
CA GLY A 55 -31.15 -29.95 5.14
C GLY A 55 -31.51 -28.52 4.75
N THR A 56 -32.77 -28.30 4.38
CA THR A 56 -33.34 -26.99 4.02
C THR A 56 -34.26 -26.43 5.11
N ASP A 57 -34.35 -27.10 6.28
CA ASP A 57 -35.18 -26.65 7.39
C ASP A 57 -34.81 -25.22 7.82
N TRP A 58 -35.83 -24.43 8.05
CA TRP A 58 -35.67 -23.09 8.60
C TRP A 58 -35.16 -23.17 10.04
N LEU A 59 -34.09 -22.46 10.33
CA LEU A 59 -33.57 -22.25 11.68
C LEU A 59 -33.79 -20.79 12.06
N ASP A 60 -34.58 -20.57 13.12
CA ASP A 60 -34.75 -19.25 13.71
C ASP A 60 -33.55 -18.98 14.64
N ILE A 61 -32.51 -18.38 14.09
CA ILE A 61 -31.24 -18.13 14.79
C ILE A 61 -31.45 -17.25 16.01
N ASP A 62 -32.36 -16.28 15.94
CA ASP A 62 -32.63 -15.33 17.02
C ASP A 62 -33.36 -15.96 18.21
N SER A 63 -33.93 -17.16 18.04
CA SER A 63 -34.59 -17.89 19.10
C SER A 63 -33.66 -18.69 20.01
N TYR A 64 -32.40 -18.91 19.60
CA TYR A 64 -31.44 -19.70 20.37
C TYR A 64 -30.66 -18.82 21.36
N ASP A 65 -30.31 -19.43 22.50
CA ASP A 65 -29.45 -18.80 23.49
C ASP A 65 -28.08 -18.45 22.87
N PRO A 66 -27.51 -17.27 23.13
CA PRO A 66 -26.19 -16.88 22.60
C PRO A 66 -25.06 -17.88 22.88
N SER A 67 -25.16 -18.65 23.98
CA SER A 67 -24.21 -19.70 24.32
C SER A 67 -24.22 -20.91 23.37
N THR A 68 -25.23 -21.02 22.53
CA THR A 68 -25.29 -22.01 21.44
C THR A 68 -24.27 -21.76 20.36
N PHE A 69 -23.80 -20.52 20.23
CA PHE A 69 -22.89 -20.07 19.19
C PHE A 69 -21.47 -19.95 19.70
N SER A 70 -20.51 -20.39 18.90
CA SER A 70 -19.08 -20.21 19.20
C SER A 70 -18.30 -19.87 17.94
N LEU A 71 -17.12 -19.22 18.09
CA LEU A 71 -16.30 -18.81 16.95
C LEU A 71 -15.83 -19.99 16.10
N ASP A 72 -15.62 -21.16 16.68
CA ASP A 72 -15.18 -22.35 15.96
C ASP A 72 -16.26 -22.95 15.04
N MET A 73 -17.50 -22.47 15.12
CA MET A 73 -18.55 -22.79 14.15
C MET A 73 -18.30 -22.12 12.80
N PHE A 74 -17.54 -21.03 12.75
CA PHE A 74 -17.23 -20.31 11.53
C PHE A 74 -15.94 -20.80 10.89
N SER A 75 -15.81 -20.61 9.59
CA SER A 75 -14.54 -20.66 8.88
C SER A 75 -13.86 -19.29 8.88
N ALA A 76 -12.56 -19.26 8.60
CA ALA A 76 -11.82 -18.01 8.44
C ALA A 76 -12.41 -17.13 7.33
N ASN A 77 -12.84 -17.72 6.20
CA ASN A 77 -13.45 -17.01 5.08
C ASN A 77 -14.79 -16.35 5.46
N GLU A 78 -15.63 -17.04 6.26
CA GLU A 78 -16.90 -16.47 6.74
C GLU A 78 -16.68 -15.26 7.65
N LEU A 79 -15.70 -15.33 8.56
CA LEU A 79 -15.40 -14.23 9.47
C LEU A 79 -14.71 -13.06 8.78
N LEU A 80 -13.85 -13.32 7.81
CA LEU A 80 -13.21 -12.28 7.00
C LEU A 80 -14.19 -11.66 6.00
N ASN A 81 -15.28 -12.34 5.64
CA ASN A 81 -16.33 -11.85 4.75
C ASN A 81 -15.77 -11.12 3.51
N ILE A 82 -14.86 -11.83 2.81
CA ILE A 82 -14.09 -11.26 1.69
C ILE A 82 -15.06 -10.79 0.58
N GLY A 83 -14.86 -9.55 0.12
CA GLY A 83 -15.75 -8.87 -0.83
C GLY A 83 -16.85 -8.04 -0.16
N SER A 84 -16.88 -7.96 1.19
CA SER A 84 -17.78 -7.13 1.98
C SER A 84 -17.09 -6.65 3.26
N ASN A 85 -17.83 -6.06 4.20
CA ASN A 85 -17.26 -5.65 5.48
C ASN A 85 -16.88 -6.87 6.32
N ALA A 86 -15.61 -6.99 6.68
CA ALA A 86 -15.11 -8.05 7.53
C ALA A 86 -15.75 -8.00 8.93
N TYR A 87 -16.14 -9.15 9.47
CA TYR A 87 -16.65 -9.24 10.84
C TYR A 87 -15.54 -9.21 11.87
N VAL A 88 -14.34 -9.68 11.50
CA VAL A 88 -13.14 -9.70 12.34
C VAL A 88 -11.94 -9.16 11.59
N SER A 89 -10.99 -8.60 12.35
CA SER A 89 -9.69 -8.19 11.85
C SER A 89 -8.62 -8.67 12.82
N TYR A 90 -7.60 -9.35 12.33
CA TYR A 90 -6.54 -9.91 13.14
C TYR A 90 -5.17 -9.84 12.44
N TYR A 91 -4.14 -9.65 13.25
CA TYR A 91 -2.74 -9.66 12.83
C TYR A 91 -1.91 -10.29 13.95
N GLY A 92 -1.11 -11.30 13.61
CA GLY A 92 -0.37 -12.08 14.63
C GLY A 92 -1.23 -13.04 15.43
N TYR A 93 -2.47 -13.26 14.99
CA TYR A 93 -3.43 -14.20 15.57
C TYR A 93 -4.09 -15.01 14.46
N ASP A 94 -4.68 -16.15 14.79
CA ASP A 94 -5.61 -16.83 13.91
C ASP A 94 -7.04 -16.25 14.05
N TYR A 95 -7.96 -16.71 13.22
CA TYR A 95 -9.35 -16.24 13.23
C TYR A 95 -10.14 -16.62 14.51
N LEU A 96 -9.62 -17.55 15.31
CA LEU A 96 -10.18 -17.95 16.62
C LEU A 96 -9.60 -17.13 17.77
N GLY A 97 -8.65 -16.25 17.51
CA GLY A 97 -8.00 -15.41 18.51
C GLY A 97 -6.80 -16.05 19.21
N ASN A 98 -6.26 -17.15 18.70
CA ASN A 98 -5.03 -17.74 19.22
C ASN A 98 -3.82 -17.00 18.64
N GLN A 99 -2.87 -16.64 19.50
CA GLN A 99 -1.65 -15.95 19.07
C GLN A 99 -0.76 -16.87 18.23
N LEU A 100 -0.28 -16.37 17.10
CA LEU A 100 0.68 -17.08 16.28
C LEU A 100 2.06 -17.03 16.93
N THR A 101 2.71 -18.17 17.02
CA THR A 101 4.08 -18.30 17.58
C THR A 101 5.17 -18.20 16.54
N THR A 102 4.81 -18.28 15.26
CA THR A 102 5.70 -18.17 14.11
C THR A 102 5.06 -17.27 13.07
N ARG A 103 5.88 -16.62 12.26
CA ARG A 103 5.40 -15.82 11.13
C ARG A 103 4.83 -16.76 10.06
N PRO A 104 3.55 -16.61 9.67
CA PRO A 104 2.96 -17.42 8.62
C PRO A 104 3.55 -17.06 7.25
N SER A 105 3.63 -18.06 6.37
CA SER A 105 3.93 -17.86 4.96
C SER A 105 2.70 -17.37 4.18
N LEU A 106 2.90 -16.95 2.93
CA LEU A 106 1.79 -16.62 2.03
C LEU A 106 0.89 -17.84 1.77
N ASN A 107 1.49 -19.05 1.70
CA ASN A 107 0.76 -20.30 1.56
C ASN A 107 -0.14 -20.63 2.78
N ASP A 108 0.19 -20.11 3.96
CA ASP A 108 -0.69 -20.24 5.13
C ASP A 108 -1.91 -19.32 5.05
N PHE A 109 -1.86 -18.28 4.23
CA PHE A 109 -3.02 -17.43 3.97
C PHE A 109 -3.82 -17.89 2.74
N TYR A 110 -3.17 -18.07 1.59
CA TYR A 110 -3.84 -18.39 0.34
C TYR A 110 -4.19 -19.88 0.21
N GLY A 111 -3.44 -20.74 0.87
CA GLY A 111 -3.63 -22.19 0.84
C GLY A 111 -4.70 -22.71 1.81
N THR A 112 -4.88 -24.02 1.77
CA THR A 112 -5.82 -24.76 2.60
C THR A 112 -5.09 -25.72 3.56
N ASP A 113 -5.80 -26.16 4.60
CA ASP A 113 -5.36 -27.27 5.44
C ASP A 113 -5.61 -28.64 4.75
N ALA A 114 -5.24 -29.72 5.43
CA ALA A 114 -5.43 -31.08 4.93
C ALA A 114 -6.91 -31.48 4.73
N GLN A 115 -7.84 -30.73 5.30
CA GLN A 115 -9.28 -30.89 5.20
C GLN A 115 -9.89 -30.00 4.13
N GLY A 116 -9.08 -29.16 3.44
CA GLY A 116 -9.52 -28.23 2.41
C GLY A 116 -10.06 -26.90 2.95
N ASN A 117 -9.90 -26.59 4.25
CA ASN A 117 -10.34 -25.31 4.83
C ASN A 117 -9.24 -24.26 4.68
N SER A 118 -9.60 -23.04 4.27
CA SER A 118 -8.69 -21.91 4.23
C SER A 118 -8.23 -21.52 5.62
N LYS A 119 -6.92 -21.43 5.83
CA LYS A 119 -6.34 -21.06 7.14
C LYS A 119 -6.39 -19.57 7.39
N ARG A 120 -6.15 -18.76 6.36
CA ARG A 120 -6.16 -17.28 6.39
C ARG A 120 -5.30 -16.69 7.53
N LEU A 121 -4.14 -17.29 7.80
CA LEU A 121 -3.24 -16.77 8.82
C LEU A 121 -2.59 -15.47 8.36
N ILE A 122 -2.65 -14.43 9.19
CA ILE A 122 -2.08 -13.11 8.89
C ILE A 122 -1.02 -12.80 9.95
N GLY A 123 0.22 -12.60 9.52
CA GLY A 123 1.34 -12.30 10.40
C GLY A 123 1.21 -10.93 11.07
N ALA A 124 1.89 -10.76 12.20
CA ALA A 124 2.07 -9.45 12.80
C ALA A 124 2.93 -8.54 11.90
N PHE A 125 2.71 -7.24 11.99
CA PHE A 125 3.58 -6.26 11.35
C PHE A 125 4.78 -5.99 12.25
N GLU A 126 5.97 -6.41 11.83
CA GLU A 126 7.20 -6.41 12.61
C GLU A 126 8.36 -5.74 11.83
N PRO A 127 8.27 -4.44 11.54
CA PRO A 127 9.32 -3.75 10.80
C PRO A 127 10.61 -3.67 11.62
N ILE A 128 11.75 -3.77 10.94
CA ILE A 128 13.08 -3.69 11.54
C ILE A 128 13.66 -2.31 11.22
N TYR A 129 14.06 -1.60 12.25
CA TYR A 129 14.72 -0.30 12.11
C TYR A 129 16.02 -0.29 12.90
N MET A 130 17.10 0.05 12.23
CA MET A 130 18.41 0.22 12.83
C MET A 130 18.99 1.56 12.40
N ALA A 131 19.66 2.24 13.33
CA ALA A 131 20.35 3.47 13.01
C ALA A 131 21.60 3.63 13.87
N GLY A 132 22.62 4.22 13.29
CA GLY A 132 23.83 4.63 13.96
C GLY A 132 24.25 6.04 13.53
N TYR A 133 24.90 6.76 14.40
CA TYR A 133 25.44 8.08 14.05
C TYR A 133 26.78 8.33 14.73
N ILE A 134 27.57 9.17 14.08
CA ILE A 134 28.78 9.76 14.62
C ILE A 134 28.72 11.27 14.40
N GLN A 135 29.14 12.02 15.38
CA GLN A 135 29.12 13.49 15.35
C GLN A 135 30.35 14.01 16.04
N ASP A 136 30.95 15.05 15.48
CA ASP A 136 32.09 15.76 16.05
C ASP A 136 31.79 17.26 16.15
N GLN A 137 32.23 17.86 17.21
CA GLN A 137 32.14 19.31 17.47
C GLN A 137 33.52 19.82 17.73
N PHE A 138 33.99 20.71 16.90
CA PHE A 138 35.31 21.30 17.04
C PHE A 138 35.31 22.77 16.66
N THR A 139 36.31 23.46 17.15
CA THR A 139 36.60 24.88 16.84
C THR A 139 37.86 24.93 16.02
N PHE A 140 37.81 25.63 14.91
CA PHE A 140 38.98 25.97 14.12
C PHE A 140 39.04 27.48 13.98
N GLU A 141 40.08 28.11 14.59
CA GLU A 141 40.16 29.55 14.82
C GLU A 141 38.89 30.06 15.54
N ASP A 142 38.10 30.94 14.91
CA ASP A 142 36.85 31.47 15.46
C ASP A 142 35.60 30.74 14.92
N LEU A 143 35.78 29.68 14.11
CA LEU A 143 34.70 28.91 13.50
C LEU A 143 34.32 27.71 14.37
N PHE A 144 33.06 27.61 14.74
CA PHE A 144 32.50 26.44 15.44
C PHE A 144 31.85 25.53 14.42
N PHE A 145 32.30 24.29 14.36
CA PHE A 145 31.75 23.25 13.50
C PHE A 145 31.06 22.19 14.32
N ASN A 146 29.94 21.74 13.79
CA ASN A 146 29.26 20.53 14.23
C ASN A 146 28.99 19.70 13.00
N ILE A 147 29.72 18.60 12.82
CA ILE A 147 29.64 17.73 11.63
C ILE A 147 29.28 16.34 12.10
N GLY A 148 28.27 15.76 11.49
CA GLY A 148 27.83 14.42 11.79
C GLY A 148 27.33 13.69 10.57
N VAL A 149 27.29 12.39 10.68
CA VAL A 149 26.64 11.50 9.73
C VAL A 149 25.80 10.49 10.48
N ARG A 150 24.58 10.29 10.01
CA ARG A 150 23.69 9.25 10.48
C ARG A 150 23.41 8.28 9.35
N VAL A 151 23.44 6.99 9.64
CA VAL A 151 23.04 5.93 8.72
C VAL A 151 21.81 5.25 9.30
N ASP A 152 20.76 5.20 8.52
CA ASP A 152 19.49 4.56 8.87
C ASP A 152 19.24 3.38 7.93
N ARG A 153 18.86 2.23 8.47
CA ARG A 153 18.37 1.07 7.73
C ARG A 153 16.92 0.81 8.14
N PHE A 154 16.03 0.93 7.20
CA PHE A 154 14.62 0.58 7.35
C PHE A 154 14.30 -0.66 6.53
N ASP A 155 13.66 -1.63 7.16
CA ASP A 155 13.20 -2.87 6.57
C ASP A 155 11.75 -3.07 7.01
N ALA A 156 10.81 -2.99 6.07
CA ALA A 156 9.40 -3.21 6.38
C ALA A 156 9.13 -4.67 6.80
N ASN A 157 10.10 -5.59 6.53
CA ASN A 157 10.05 -7.00 6.91
C ASN A 157 8.70 -7.63 6.57
N GLN A 158 8.30 -7.52 5.33
CA GLN A 158 7.00 -8.01 4.83
C GLN A 158 7.05 -8.27 3.33
N SER A 159 6.06 -9.00 2.83
CA SER A 159 5.92 -9.24 1.40
C SER A 159 5.44 -7.98 0.68
N VAL A 160 5.92 -7.78 -0.55
CA VAL A 160 5.49 -6.75 -1.47
C VAL A 160 5.16 -7.40 -2.82
N LEU A 161 4.33 -6.78 -3.65
CA LEU A 161 4.11 -7.27 -5.00
C LEU A 161 5.43 -7.35 -5.77
N ALA A 162 5.64 -8.44 -6.49
CA ALA A 162 6.77 -8.55 -7.41
C ALA A 162 6.68 -7.49 -8.51
N ASP A 163 5.47 -7.25 -9.00
CA ASP A 163 5.13 -6.24 -9.99
C ASP A 163 3.82 -5.52 -9.60
N PRO A 164 3.81 -4.19 -9.44
CA PRO A 164 2.59 -3.46 -9.07
C PRO A 164 1.51 -3.45 -10.15
N PHE A 165 1.86 -3.71 -11.42
CA PHE A 165 0.89 -3.74 -12.53
C PHE A 165 0.40 -5.13 -12.89
N VAL A 166 1.02 -6.20 -12.39
CA VAL A 166 0.61 -7.57 -12.70
C VAL A 166 0.61 -8.41 -11.43
N LEU A 167 -0.57 -8.79 -10.97
CA LEU A 167 -0.73 -9.58 -9.74
C LEU A 167 -0.07 -10.97 -9.85
N TYR A 168 -0.02 -11.53 -11.05
CA TYR A 168 0.47 -12.89 -11.31
C TYR A 168 1.81 -12.88 -12.02
N PRO A 169 2.59 -13.97 -11.95
CA PRO A 169 3.87 -14.05 -12.64
C PRO A 169 3.71 -13.89 -14.16
N ALA A 170 4.46 -12.95 -14.73
CA ALA A 170 4.48 -12.67 -16.16
C ALA A 170 5.89 -12.86 -16.74
N TYR A 171 5.97 -13.17 -18.04
CA TYR A 171 7.22 -13.22 -18.75
C TYR A 171 7.79 -11.83 -19.01
N THR A 172 9.10 -11.73 -18.88
CA THR A 172 9.87 -10.55 -19.25
C THR A 172 10.55 -10.74 -20.61
N VAL A 173 11.17 -9.69 -21.12
CA VAL A 173 11.98 -9.77 -22.36
C VAL A 173 13.07 -10.82 -22.22
N GLY A 174 13.74 -10.89 -21.05
CA GLY A 174 14.77 -11.89 -20.78
C GLY A 174 14.27 -13.33 -20.82
N ASP A 175 12.97 -13.55 -20.54
CA ASP A 175 12.35 -14.88 -20.54
C ASP A 175 11.92 -15.36 -21.94
N LEU A 176 11.80 -14.45 -22.93
CA LEU A 176 11.18 -14.71 -24.24
C LEU A 176 11.77 -15.93 -24.99
N ALA A 177 13.08 -16.14 -24.86
CA ALA A 177 13.76 -17.25 -25.55
C ALA A 177 13.21 -18.63 -25.21
N SER A 178 12.56 -18.75 -24.03
CA SER A 178 11.98 -20.00 -23.52
C SER A 178 10.47 -20.12 -23.77
N THR A 179 9.87 -19.17 -24.49
CA THR A 179 8.41 -19.08 -24.68
C THR A 179 7.96 -19.42 -26.12
N SER A 180 6.65 -19.44 -26.34
CA SER A 180 6.05 -19.57 -27.69
C SER A 180 6.39 -18.41 -28.60
N LEU A 181 6.80 -17.26 -28.05
CA LEU A 181 7.18 -16.05 -28.78
C LEU A 181 8.72 -15.87 -28.91
N SER A 182 9.49 -16.95 -28.77
CA SER A 182 10.97 -16.92 -28.83
C SER A 182 11.56 -16.35 -30.14
N GLY A 183 10.76 -16.28 -31.21
CA GLY A 183 11.17 -15.66 -32.48
C GLY A 183 10.76 -14.18 -32.63
N ALA A 184 10.13 -13.58 -31.63
CA ALA A 184 9.71 -12.19 -31.70
C ALA A 184 10.90 -11.24 -31.73
N GLN A 185 10.78 -10.16 -32.53
CA GLN A 185 11.80 -9.13 -32.60
C GLN A 185 11.63 -8.18 -31.40
N VAL A 186 12.61 -8.17 -30.52
CA VAL A 186 12.65 -7.24 -29.39
C VAL A 186 13.31 -5.94 -29.83
N PRO A 187 12.73 -4.75 -29.53
CA PRO A 187 13.32 -3.47 -29.84
C PRO A 187 14.71 -3.30 -29.19
N GLN A 188 15.63 -2.68 -29.92
CA GLN A 188 16.99 -2.47 -29.42
C GLN A 188 16.98 -1.57 -28.18
N GLY A 189 17.66 -2.00 -27.12
CA GLY A 189 17.78 -1.24 -25.85
C GLY A 189 16.62 -1.46 -24.88
N MET A 190 15.67 -2.37 -25.18
CA MET A 190 14.68 -2.79 -24.21
C MET A 190 15.36 -3.56 -23.07
N SER A 191 14.93 -3.29 -21.84
CA SER A 191 15.43 -3.97 -20.64
C SER A 191 15.02 -5.45 -20.64
N ASP A 192 15.89 -6.33 -20.20
CA ASP A 192 15.57 -7.74 -19.99
C ASP A 192 14.47 -7.94 -18.92
N ASP A 193 14.33 -6.98 -17.99
CA ASP A 193 13.30 -7.00 -16.95
C ASP A 193 11.94 -6.43 -17.41
N ALA A 194 11.86 -5.90 -18.64
CA ALA A 194 10.62 -5.34 -19.14
C ALA A 194 9.56 -6.44 -19.31
N VAL A 195 8.39 -6.23 -18.71
CA VAL A 195 7.23 -7.14 -18.81
C VAL A 195 6.65 -7.07 -20.21
N VAL A 196 6.35 -8.23 -20.77
CA VAL A 196 5.81 -8.39 -22.12
C VAL A 196 4.27 -8.42 -22.08
N TYR A 197 3.64 -7.71 -23.02
CA TYR A 197 2.19 -7.71 -23.21
C TYR A 197 1.84 -8.28 -24.59
N VAL A 198 0.75 -9.07 -24.63
CA VAL A 198 0.38 -9.91 -25.80
C VAL A 198 -1.05 -9.62 -26.26
N ASP A 199 -1.35 -10.09 -27.45
CA ASP A 199 -2.67 -10.01 -28.08
C ASP A 199 -3.71 -10.92 -27.46
N ASP A 200 -3.31 -12.08 -26.94
CA ASP A 200 -4.20 -13.05 -26.28
C ASP A 200 -3.52 -13.69 -25.06
N LEU A 201 -4.29 -13.87 -23.95
CA LEU A 201 -3.76 -14.41 -22.70
C LEU A 201 -3.47 -15.91 -22.78
N GLU A 202 -4.36 -16.69 -23.45
CA GLU A 202 -4.26 -18.14 -23.48
C GLU A 202 -3.43 -18.62 -24.68
N ASN A 203 -3.58 -17.95 -25.82
CA ASN A 203 -2.93 -18.31 -27.07
C ASN A 203 -2.20 -17.13 -27.70
N PRO A 204 -1.15 -16.60 -27.07
CA PRO A 204 -0.44 -15.43 -27.54
C PRO A 204 0.22 -15.68 -28.91
N SER A 205 -0.04 -14.79 -29.86
CA SER A 205 0.50 -14.85 -31.23
C SER A 205 1.39 -13.68 -31.56
N ALA A 206 1.25 -12.54 -30.87
CA ALA A 206 2.01 -11.33 -31.08
C ALA A 206 2.25 -10.55 -29.80
N ILE A 207 3.40 -9.85 -29.74
CA ILE A 207 3.70 -8.87 -28.70
C ILE A 207 3.07 -7.55 -29.12
N VAL A 208 2.27 -6.95 -28.23
CA VAL A 208 1.59 -5.66 -28.46
C VAL A 208 2.29 -4.50 -27.77
N GLY A 209 3.12 -4.77 -26.75
CA GLY A 209 3.89 -3.77 -26.05
C GLY A 209 4.73 -4.33 -24.91
N TYR A 210 5.41 -3.41 -24.24
CA TYR A 210 6.28 -3.72 -23.10
C TYR A 210 6.08 -2.69 -22.00
N ARG A 211 6.48 -3.04 -20.76
CA ARG A 211 6.55 -2.10 -19.65
C ARG A 211 7.80 -2.34 -18.81
N ASP A 212 8.54 -1.28 -18.57
CA ASP A 212 9.68 -1.26 -17.66
C ASP A 212 9.38 -0.26 -16.52
N GLY A 213 9.24 -0.77 -15.30
CA GLY A 213 8.76 0.00 -14.17
C GLY A 213 7.40 0.65 -14.45
N PHE A 214 7.35 1.97 -14.49
CA PHE A 214 6.15 2.77 -14.83
C PHE A 214 6.13 3.26 -16.29
N THR A 215 7.13 2.91 -17.09
CA THR A 215 7.23 3.36 -18.48
C THR A 215 6.68 2.28 -19.41
N TRP A 216 5.75 2.68 -20.25
CA TRP A 216 5.11 1.82 -21.24
C TRP A 216 5.72 2.04 -22.61
N TYR A 217 5.77 0.99 -23.42
CA TYR A 217 6.37 1.00 -24.76
C TYR A 217 5.45 0.26 -25.73
N THR A 218 5.34 0.78 -26.92
CA THR A 218 4.70 0.07 -28.06
C THR A 218 5.49 -1.20 -28.41
N ALA A 219 4.92 -2.05 -29.25
CA ALA A 219 5.63 -3.22 -29.81
C ALA A 219 6.93 -2.85 -30.56
N ASN A 220 7.02 -1.62 -31.07
CA ASN A 220 8.22 -1.10 -31.75
C ASN A 220 9.28 -0.49 -30.80
N GLY A 221 8.98 -0.38 -29.52
CA GLY A 221 9.88 0.18 -28.50
C GLY A 221 9.76 1.70 -28.33
N ASP A 222 8.78 2.34 -28.94
CA ASP A 222 8.51 3.76 -28.71
C ASP A 222 7.80 3.94 -27.36
N ILE A 223 8.15 5.00 -26.61
CA ILE A 223 7.47 5.31 -25.35
C ILE A 223 6.00 5.62 -25.61
N GLU A 224 5.11 4.92 -24.91
CA GLU A 224 3.68 5.12 -24.97
C GLU A 224 3.18 5.83 -23.70
N ALA A 225 2.70 7.05 -23.88
CA ALA A 225 2.22 7.88 -22.77
C ALA A 225 0.84 7.42 -22.24
N ASN A 226 0.04 6.78 -23.09
CA ASN A 226 -1.27 6.26 -22.74
C ASN A 226 -1.30 4.72 -22.88
N PRO A 227 -1.16 3.97 -21.79
CA PRO A 227 -1.11 2.51 -21.84
C PRO A 227 -2.37 1.86 -22.47
N LYS A 228 -3.50 2.57 -22.52
CA LYS A 228 -4.70 2.10 -23.22
C LYS A 228 -4.48 1.86 -24.73
N ASN A 229 -3.47 2.49 -25.32
CA ASN A 229 -3.14 2.26 -26.73
C ASN A 229 -2.45 0.90 -26.96
N ILE A 230 -1.95 0.25 -25.89
CA ILE A 230 -1.38 -1.10 -25.92
C ILE A 230 -2.48 -2.16 -25.73
N ALA A 231 -3.61 -1.76 -25.11
CA ALA A 231 -4.75 -2.63 -24.97
C ALA A 231 -5.33 -2.99 -26.36
N ASP A 232 -5.79 -4.22 -26.49
CA ASP A 232 -6.47 -4.66 -27.70
C ASP A 232 -7.85 -4.00 -27.89
N ALA A 233 -8.50 -4.31 -29.03
CA ALA A 233 -9.83 -3.82 -29.32
C ALA A 233 -10.92 -4.33 -28.35
N SER A 234 -10.63 -5.34 -27.54
CA SER A 234 -11.51 -5.85 -26.47
C SER A 234 -11.37 -5.10 -25.14
N GLY A 235 -10.46 -4.11 -25.07
CA GLY A 235 -10.43 -3.10 -24.02
C GLY A 235 -9.62 -3.45 -22.77
N GLY A 236 -8.83 -4.53 -22.77
CA GLY A 236 -7.97 -4.92 -21.65
C GLY A 236 -6.50 -5.07 -22.02
N ILE A 237 -5.62 -4.74 -21.10
CA ILE A 237 -4.20 -5.08 -21.22
C ILE A 237 -4.01 -6.55 -20.84
N LYS A 238 -3.21 -7.26 -21.63
CA LYS A 238 -2.94 -8.68 -21.48
C LYS A 238 -1.45 -8.92 -21.23
N PRO A 239 -1.02 -9.04 -19.96
CA PRO A 239 0.36 -9.44 -19.67
C PRO A 239 0.61 -10.87 -20.17
N PHE A 240 1.80 -11.16 -20.65
CA PHE A 240 2.19 -12.51 -21.04
C PHE A 240 2.43 -13.35 -19.77
N LEU A 241 1.37 -13.98 -19.25
CA LEU A 241 1.42 -14.72 -17.99
C LEU A 241 2.20 -16.04 -18.14
N LYS A 242 2.95 -16.40 -17.10
CA LYS A 242 3.64 -17.71 -17.05
C LYS A 242 2.64 -18.86 -16.91
N GLN A 243 1.48 -18.60 -16.30
CA GLN A 243 0.41 -19.54 -16.06
C GLN A 243 -0.92 -18.91 -16.46
N PRO A 244 -1.33 -19.00 -17.72
CA PRO A 244 -2.51 -18.30 -18.23
C PRO A 244 -3.85 -18.95 -17.85
N GLY A 245 -3.87 -20.21 -17.39
CA GLY A 245 -5.08 -20.89 -16.96
C GLY A 245 -5.70 -20.29 -15.70
N VAL A 246 -7.03 -20.16 -15.65
CA VAL A 246 -7.74 -19.49 -14.54
C VAL A 246 -7.42 -20.11 -13.18
N GLU A 247 -7.29 -21.44 -13.11
CA GLU A 247 -6.96 -22.10 -11.83
C GLU A 247 -5.49 -22.01 -11.48
N GLU A 248 -4.61 -22.07 -12.49
CA GLU A 248 -3.16 -22.03 -12.33
C GLU A 248 -2.65 -20.64 -11.95
N GLN A 249 -3.35 -19.57 -12.33
CA GLN A 249 -2.97 -18.21 -11.96
C GLN A 249 -3.43 -17.77 -10.57
N LYS A 250 -4.26 -18.55 -9.85
CA LYS A 250 -4.70 -18.22 -8.50
C LYS A 250 -3.53 -18.00 -7.53
N LEU A 251 -3.68 -17.03 -6.63
CA LEU A 251 -2.67 -16.75 -5.58
C LEU A 251 -2.42 -17.96 -4.67
N SER A 252 -3.36 -18.88 -4.56
CA SER A 252 -3.13 -20.17 -3.88
C SER A 252 -2.02 -21.03 -4.53
N VAL A 253 -1.67 -20.74 -5.79
CA VAL A 253 -0.64 -21.45 -6.57
C VAL A 253 0.56 -20.54 -6.81
N THR A 254 0.34 -19.26 -7.10
CA THR A 254 1.37 -18.33 -7.61
C THR A 254 1.95 -17.39 -6.56
N ALA A 255 1.49 -17.43 -5.30
CA ALA A 255 1.86 -16.45 -4.29
C ALA A 255 3.38 -16.28 -4.11
N ASP A 256 4.15 -17.35 -4.16
CA ASP A 256 5.62 -17.31 -3.99
C ASP A 256 6.33 -16.55 -5.12
N GLU A 257 5.74 -16.47 -6.32
CA GLU A 257 6.27 -15.70 -7.46
C GLU A 257 5.61 -14.33 -7.63
N SER A 258 4.35 -14.20 -7.18
CA SER A 258 3.58 -12.94 -7.22
C SER A 258 4.09 -11.91 -6.20
N PHE A 259 4.76 -12.38 -5.16
CA PHE A 259 5.30 -11.53 -4.10
C PHE A 259 6.80 -11.77 -3.91
N LYS A 260 7.48 -10.76 -3.42
CA LYS A 260 8.89 -10.79 -3.01
C LYS A 260 9.04 -10.14 -1.64
N ASP A 261 10.19 -10.35 -0.99
CA ASP A 261 10.49 -9.63 0.25
C ASP A 261 10.77 -8.14 -0.03
N TYR A 262 10.37 -7.31 0.93
CA TYR A 262 10.71 -5.88 0.92
C TYR A 262 12.23 -5.71 0.86
N THR A 263 12.70 -4.86 -0.05
CA THR A 263 14.11 -4.52 -0.14
C THR A 263 14.47 -3.46 0.90
N PRO A 264 15.32 -3.77 1.90
CA PRO A 264 15.66 -2.80 2.93
C PRO A 264 16.33 -1.56 2.38
N GLU A 265 15.85 -0.39 2.81
CA GLU A 265 16.37 0.91 2.42
C GLU A 265 17.47 1.37 3.39
N VAL A 266 18.61 1.78 2.83
CA VAL A 266 19.71 2.37 3.61
C VAL A 266 19.88 3.83 3.20
N THR A 267 19.73 4.72 4.17
CA THR A 267 19.88 6.16 3.94
C THR A 267 21.02 6.73 4.75
N VAL A 268 21.86 7.52 4.10
CA VAL A 268 22.94 8.28 4.73
C VAL A 268 22.50 9.73 4.87
N SER A 269 22.48 10.23 6.10
CA SER A 269 22.01 11.55 6.49
C SER A 269 23.15 12.38 7.07
N PRO A 270 23.89 13.12 6.25
CA PRO A 270 24.87 14.08 6.75
C PRO A 270 24.16 15.25 7.44
N ARG A 271 24.80 15.78 8.47
CA ARG A 271 24.43 16.98 9.20
C ARG A 271 25.64 17.84 9.39
N VAL A 272 25.55 19.08 8.95
CA VAL A 272 26.65 20.03 9.05
C VAL A 272 26.09 21.36 9.54
N SER A 273 26.61 21.87 10.62
CA SER A 273 26.35 23.23 11.00
C SER A 273 27.66 23.95 11.38
N PHE A 274 27.70 25.20 11.07
CA PHE A 274 28.78 26.03 11.52
C PHE A 274 28.28 27.40 12.03
N GLN A 275 29.02 27.98 12.93
CA GLN A 275 28.78 29.28 13.49
C GLN A 275 30.10 30.08 13.41
N PHE A 276 30.01 31.31 12.96
CA PHE A 276 31.12 32.22 12.81
C PHE A 276 30.81 33.52 13.53
N PRO A 277 31.38 33.75 14.73
CA PRO A 277 31.32 35.04 15.37
C PRO A 277 32.16 36.03 14.56
N ILE A 278 31.51 37.04 13.96
CA ILE A 278 32.16 38.12 13.21
C ILE A 278 32.71 39.14 14.19
N SER A 279 32.03 39.32 15.32
CA SER A 279 32.42 40.17 16.44
C SER A 279 31.72 39.67 17.72
N ASP A 280 32.00 40.31 18.86
CA ASP A 280 31.31 40.04 20.14
C ASP A 280 29.79 40.24 20.05
N GLU A 281 29.31 40.97 19.05
CA GLU A 281 27.90 41.34 18.89
C GLU A 281 27.25 40.68 17.65
N ALA A 282 28.04 40.11 16.74
CA ALA A 282 27.56 39.61 15.45
C ALA A 282 28.02 38.18 15.17
N GLU A 283 27.10 37.34 14.80
CA GLU A 283 27.33 35.92 14.47
C GLU A 283 26.64 35.54 13.18
N PHE A 284 27.38 34.87 12.30
CA PHE A 284 26.81 34.17 11.14
C PHE A 284 26.69 32.70 11.47
N PHE A 285 25.58 32.05 11.01
CA PHE A 285 25.38 30.61 11.13
C PHE A 285 24.81 30.03 9.87
N ALA A 286 25.10 28.76 9.65
CA ALA A 286 24.43 27.96 8.61
C ALA A 286 24.33 26.54 9.06
N HIS A 287 23.31 25.84 8.52
CA HIS A 287 23.19 24.37 8.64
C HIS A 287 22.69 23.73 7.38
N TYR A 288 23.04 22.46 7.24
CA TYR A 288 22.61 21.54 6.22
C TYR A 288 22.30 20.20 6.86
N ASP A 289 21.07 19.75 6.73
CA ASP A 289 20.60 18.49 7.30
C ASP A 289 19.85 17.66 6.27
N ILE A 290 20.06 16.34 6.32
CA ILE A 290 19.17 15.36 5.66
C ILE A 290 18.41 14.60 6.76
N LEU A 291 17.10 14.64 6.65
CA LEU A 291 16.18 13.97 7.58
C LEU A 291 15.39 12.90 6.83
N VAL A 292 15.15 11.78 7.49
CA VAL A 292 14.38 10.64 6.92
C VAL A 292 13.19 10.35 7.82
N SER A 293 12.02 10.19 7.22
CA SER A 293 10.79 9.83 7.91
C SER A 293 10.23 8.53 7.34
N ARG A 294 10.03 7.54 8.20
CA ARG A 294 9.47 6.23 7.82
C ARG A 294 8.01 6.36 7.39
N PRO A 295 7.52 5.45 6.52
CA PRO A 295 6.10 5.36 6.19
C PRO A 295 5.24 5.11 7.43
N ASP A 296 4.03 5.67 7.43
CA ASP A 296 3.02 5.34 8.42
C ASP A 296 2.57 3.88 8.25
N PRO A 297 2.53 3.07 9.32
CA PRO A 297 2.09 1.67 9.25
C PRO A 297 0.70 1.47 8.63
N SER A 298 -0.18 2.45 8.72
CA SER A 298 -1.50 2.39 8.08
C SER A 298 -1.46 2.45 6.56
N LEU A 299 -0.38 3.01 6.00
CA LEU A 299 -0.21 3.20 4.56
C LEU A 299 0.64 2.11 3.91
N ASN A 300 1.49 1.43 4.69
CA ASN A 300 2.45 0.47 4.12
C ASN A 300 2.33 -0.96 4.66
N ARG A 301 1.36 -1.26 5.52
CA ARG A 301 1.23 -2.62 6.05
C ARG A 301 0.68 -3.57 4.99
N PHE A 302 1.36 -4.71 4.80
CA PHE A 302 0.89 -5.80 3.96
C PHE A 302 -0.41 -6.40 4.50
N ASN A 303 -1.42 -6.47 3.65
CA ASN A 303 -2.68 -7.12 3.95
C ASN A 303 -3.02 -8.13 2.83
N PRO A 304 -2.86 -9.44 3.05
CA PRO A 304 -3.12 -10.45 2.02
C PRO A 304 -4.60 -10.52 1.60
N ILE A 305 -5.53 -10.05 2.44
CA ILE A 305 -6.97 -9.97 2.09
C ILE A 305 -7.17 -9.06 0.88
N THR A 306 -6.44 -7.93 0.82
CA THR A 306 -6.53 -6.97 -0.28
C THR A 306 -6.23 -7.64 -1.64
N TYR A 307 -5.18 -8.44 -1.70
CA TYR A 307 -4.79 -9.11 -2.94
C TYR A 307 -5.73 -10.25 -3.32
N LEU A 308 -6.31 -10.94 -2.32
CA LEU A 308 -7.37 -11.91 -2.55
C LEU A 308 -8.65 -11.25 -3.08
N GLN A 309 -8.97 -10.05 -2.62
CA GLN A 309 -10.07 -9.24 -3.18
C GLN A 309 -9.79 -8.85 -4.63
N MET A 310 -8.56 -8.40 -4.95
CA MET A 310 -8.13 -8.10 -6.33
C MET A 310 -8.26 -9.32 -7.25
N GLU A 311 -7.87 -10.50 -6.79
CA GLU A 311 -8.05 -11.76 -7.52
C GLU A 311 -9.53 -12.03 -7.84
N ASN A 312 -10.43 -11.68 -6.92
CA ASN A 312 -11.88 -11.82 -7.10
C ASN A 312 -12.55 -10.64 -7.84
N GLY A 313 -11.75 -9.72 -8.39
CA GLY A 313 -12.26 -8.57 -9.16
C GLY A 313 -12.73 -7.39 -8.32
N ASP A 314 -12.38 -7.35 -7.03
CA ASP A 314 -12.66 -6.21 -6.14
C ASP A 314 -11.36 -5.41 -5.94
N ASN A 315 -11.35 -4.15 -6.37
CA ASN A 315 -10.18 -3.28 -6.29
C ASN A 315 -10.10 -2.44 -5.00
N GLY A 316 -11.08 -2.55 -4.14
CA GLY A 316 -11.18 -1.69 -2.97
C GLY A 316 -11.21 -0.20 -3.31
N ASP A 317 -11.24 0.67 -2.28
CA ASP A 317 -11.21 2.12 -2.50
C ASP A 317 -9.78 2.66 -2.65
N LEU A 318 -8.91 2.32 -1.71
CA LEU A 318 -7.51 2.79 -1.66
C LEU A 318 -6.67 1.78 -0.88
N LEU A 319 -5.67 1.23 -1.54
CA LEU A 319 -4.88 0.15 -1.00
C LEU A 319 -3.60 0.66 -0.31
N ALA A 320 -3.27 0.09 0.85
CA ALA A 320 -1.95 0.22 1.42
C ALA A 320 -0.90 -0.36 0.47
N ASN A 321 0.26 0.27 0.39
CA ASN A 321 1.36 -0.23 -0.41
C ASN A 321 2.52 -0.68 0.49
N PRO A 322 2.76 -1.98 0.62
CA PRO A 322 3.85 -2.49 1.43
C PRO A 322 5.25 -2.06 0.97
N ASP A 323 5.40 -1.65 -0.28
CA ASP A 323 6.69 -1.24 -0.89
C ASP A 323 7.00 0.26 -0.70
N LEU A 324 6.27 0.97 0.17
CA LEU A 324 6.57 2.37 0.46
C LEU A 324 7.93 2.54 1.11
N ARG A 325 8.69 3.50 0.58
CA ARG A 325 10.01 3.89 1.07
C ARG A 325 9.92 5.08 2.03
N PRO A 326 10.91 5.26 2.90
CA PRO A 326 11.02 6.46 3.72
C PRO A 326 11.11 7.73 2.87
N GLN A 327 10.36 8.76 3.26
CA GLN A 327 10.49 10.08 2.67
C GLN A 327 11.72 10.82 3.19
N ARG A 328 12.30 11.67 2.34
CA ARG A 328 13.52 12.42 2.63
C ARG A 328 13.26 13.91 2.63
N THR A 329 13.78 14.61 3.64
CA THR A 329 13.80 16.08 3.70
C THR A 329 15.23 16.57 3.73
N THR A 330 15.59 17.47 2.81
CA THR A 330 16.85 18.20 2.85
C THR A 330 16.56 19.62 3.32
N ASP A 331 17.25 20.05 4.35
CA ASP A 331 17.04 21.34 5.02
C ASP A 331 18.33 22.18 4.96
N TYR A 332 18.20 23.40 4.47
CA TYR A 332 19.26 24.40 4.44
C TYR A 332 18.78 25.64 5.14
N GLU A 333 19.57 26.15 6.07
CA GLU A 333 19.34 27.48 6.66
C GLU A 333 20.66 28.21 6.74
N ILE A 334 20.62 29.49 6.41
CA ILE A 334 21.68 30.43 6.66
C ILE A 334 21.12 31.62 7.44
N GLY A 335 21.86 32.19 8.34
CA GLY A 335 21.36 33.30 9.10
C GLY A 335 22.45 34.13 9.74
N PHE A 336 22.02 35.27 10.23
CA PHE A 336 22.83 36.27 10.90
C PHE A 336 22.12 36.69 12.18
N ARG A 337 22.85 36.75 13.25
CA ARG A 337 22.39 37.24 14.54
C ARG A 337 23.20 38.46 14.93
N GLN A 338 22.53 39.54 15.33
CA GLN A 338 23.14 40.78 15.78
C GLN A 338 22.62 41.16 17.17
N VAL A 339 23.49 41.34 18.11
CA VAL A 339 23.18 41.99 19.37
C VAL A 339 23.14 43.51 19.10
N LEU A 340 22.00 44.13 19.34
CA LEU A 340 21.78 45.56 19.11
C LEU A 340 22.20 46.41 20.33
N ASN A 341 22.00 45.85 21.52
CA ASN A 341 22.43 46.38 22.80
C ASN A 341 22.38 45.28 23.87
N GLU A 342 22.75 45.55 25.09
CA GLU A 342 22.81 44.61 26.23
C GLU A 342 21.49 43.81 26.43
N ASN A 343 20.35 44.35 25.99
CA ASN A 343 19.04 43.79 26.24
C ASN A 343 18.31 43.34 24.96
N SER A 344 18.85 43.61 23.78
CA SER A 344 18.14 43.28 22.55
C SER A 344 19.02 42.64 21.47
N ALA A 345 18.45 41.71 20.73
CA ALA A 345 19.07 41.02 19.61
C ALA A 345 18.09 40.87 18.44
N LEU A 346 18.64 40.87 17.22
CA LEU A 346 17.96 40.64 15.98
C LEU A 346 18.56 39.36 15.34
N LYS A 347 17.70 38.44 14.91
CA LYS A 347 18.08 37.28 14.09
C LYS A 347 17.39 37.38 12.73
N LEU A 348 18.17 37.26 11.68
CA LEU A 348 17.69 37.13 10.30
C LEU A 348 18.13 35.77 9.78
N SER A 349 17.21 34.99 9.21
CA SER A 349 17.57 33.74 8.55
C SER A 349 16.79 33.54 7.27
N ALA A 350 17.42 32.82 6.32
CA ALA A 350 16.82 32.36 5.13
C ALA A 350 16.89 30.82 5.13
N PHE A 351 15.82 30.16 4.78
CA PHE A 351 15.74 28.70 4.72
C PHE A 351 15.23 28.19 3.38
N TYR A 352 15.66 26.98 3.04
CA TYR A 352 15.18 26.20 1.91
C TYR A 352 15.06 24.74 2.34
N LYS A 353 13.86 24.18 2.22
CA LYS A 353 13.56 22.78 2.51
C LYS A 353 13.05 22.09 1.25
N GLU A 354 13.60 20.92 0.96
CA GLU A 354 13.16 20.08 -0.12
C GLU A 354 12.70 18.73 0.44
N GLN A 355 11.46 18.34 0.14
CA GLN A 355 10.90 17.05 0.51
C GLN A 355 10.77 16.21 -0.76
N ARG A 356 11.25 14.98 -0.70
CA ARG A 356 11.17 14.00 -1.79
C ARG A 356 10.63 12.68 -1.28
N ASP A 357 10.17 11.85 -2.22
CA ASP A 357 9.57 10.55 -1.94
C ASP A 357 8.36 10.66 -0.99
N MET A 358 7.64 11.79 -1.04
CA MET A 358 6.43 11.97 -0.27
C MET A 358 5.35 11.00 -0.75
N MET A 359 4.59 10.46 0.19
CA MET A 359 3.53 9.52 -0.10
C MET A 359 2.31 10.23 -0.69
N GLN A 360 1.78 9.68 -1.78
CA GLN A 360 0.59 10.17 -2.47
C GLN A 360 -0.20 9.00 -3.05
N THR A 361 -1.50 9.18 -3.24
CA THR A 361 -2.34 8.24 -3.97
C THR A 361 -1.96 8.19 -5.45
N VAL A 362 -1.87 6.97 -5.97
CA VAL A 362 -1.50 6.67 -7.36
C VAL A 362 -2.54 5.74 -7.94
N SER A 363 -3.03 6.05 -9.13
CA SER A 363 -3.83 5.12 -9.91
C SER A 363 -2.91 4.24 -10.75
N LEU A 364 -3.01 2.94 -10.55
CA LEU A 364 -2.36 1.92 -11.38
C LEU A 364 -3.35 1.49 -12.46
N THR A 365 -3.54 2.40 -13.42
CA THR A 365 -4.37 2.15 -14.60
C THR A 365 -3.72 1.05 -15.44
N GLU A 366 -4.53 0.21 -16.04
CA GLU A 366 -4.09 -0.92 -16.85
C GLU A 366 -3.27 -1.95 -16.05
N ALA A 367 -3.53 -2.07 -14.74
CA ALA A 367 -3.06 -3.20 -13.95
C ALA A 367 -3.92 -4.43 -14.21
N TYR A 368 -3.32 -5.62 -14.13
CA TYR A 368 -3.98 -6.91 -14.31
C TYR A 368 -3.99 -7.69 -12.98
N PRO A 369 -5.11 -8.32 -12.57
CA PRO A 369 -6.38 -8.48 -13.30
C PRO A 369 -7.29 -7.25 -13.27
N ILE A 370 -7.01 -6.26 -12.44
CA ILE A 370 -7.90 -5.13 -12.25
C ILE A 370 -7.10 -3.85 -11.94
N THR A 371 -7.56 -2.72 -12.49
CA THR A 371 -7.06 -1.38 -12.13
C THR A 371 -7.35 -1.07 -10.68
N TYR A 372 -6.41 -0.49 -9.96
CA TYR A 372 -6.56 -0.14 -8.55
C TYR A 372 -5.86 1.18 -8.19
N ILE A 373 -6.14 1.68 -6.99
CA ILE A 373 -5.52 2.87 -6.43
C ILE A 373 -4.74 2.48 -5.19
N ALA A 374 -3.48 2.89 -5.10
CA ALA A 374 -2.63 2.62 -3.95
C ALA A 374 -1.81 3.86 -3.57
N TYR A 375 -1.11 3.79 -2.44
CA TYR A 375 -0.10 4.78 -2.10
C TYR A 375 1.21 4.53 -2.85
N GLY A 376 1.92 5.62 -3.18
CA GLY A 376 3.23 5.58 -3.83
C GLY A 376 4.13 6.74 -3.38
N ASN A 377 5.44 6.59 -3.52
CA ASN A 377 6.42 7.64 -3.20
C ASN A 377 6.66 8.53 -4.43
N LEU A 378 5.73 9.40 -4.73
CA LEU A 378 5.74 10.14 -5.98
C LEU A 378 5.82 11.65 -5.83
N ASP A 379 5.46 12.17 -4.67
CA ASP A 379 5.35 13.62 -4.47
C ASP A 379 6.66 14.25 -4.00
N PHE A 380 6.77 15.53 -4.31
CA PHE A 380 7.79 16.39 -3.77
C PHE A 380 7.17 17.72 -3.30
N ALA A 381 7.85 18.39 -2.40
CA ALA A 381 7.52 19.75 -1.99
C ALA A 381 8.80 20.53 -1.75
N THR A 382 8.75 21.83 -1.98
CA THR A 382 9.78 22.77 -1.60
C THR A 382 9.17 23.87 -0.73
N SER A 383 9.92 24.29 0.28
CA SER A 383 9.55 25.42 1.12
C SER A 383 10.76 26.32 1.31
N LYS A 384 10.62 27.60 1.01
CA LYS A 384 11.69 28.59 1.12
C LYS A 384 11.17 29.87 1.73
N GLY A 385 12.01 30.57 2.45
CA GLY A 385 11.53 31.79 3.08
C GLY A 385 12.60 32.50 3.90
N TYR A 386 12.14 33.55 4.58
CA TYR A 386 12.93 34.39 5.48
C TYR A 386 12.22 34.45 6.81
N THR A 387 13.03 34.41 7.87
CA THR A 387 12.57 34.67 9.25
C THR A 387 13.32 35.84 9.84
N VAL A 388 12.57 36.77 10.42
CA VAL A 388 13.09 37.89 11.22
C VAL A 388 12.60 37.69 12.64
N ALA A 389 13.53 37.58 13.59
CA ALA A 389 13.21 37.49 15.01
C ALA A 389 13.87 38.59 15.79
N TYR A 390 13.10 39.30 16.59
CA TYR A 390 13.58 40.31 17.52
C TYR A 390 13.29 39.88 18.94
N GLU A 391 14.32 39.95 19.79
CA GLU A 391 14.22 39.63 21.20
C GLU A 391 14.64 40.85 22.02
N LEU A 392 13.77 41.27 22.96
CA LEU A 392 14.08 42.24 24.01
C LEU A 392 13.99 41.52 25.36
N ARG A 393 15.11 41.41 26.04
CA ARG A 393 15.16 41.00 27.45
C ARG A 393 14.44 42.02 28.32
N ARG A 394 14.01 41.58 29.50
CA ARG A 394 13.28 42.46 30.41
C ARG A 394 14.04 43.74 30.67
N THR A 395 13.51 44.85 30.17
CA THR A 395 14.01 46.20 30.39
C THR A 395 12.90 47.00 31.09
N GLY A 396 13.11 47.30 32.38
CA GLY A 396 12.02 47.80 33.24
C GLY A 396 10.92 46.75 33.38
N ASN A 397 9.71 47.06 32.92
CA ASN A 397 8.55 46.19 32.99
C ASN A 397 8.20 45.54 31.65
N VAL A 398 9.02 45.71 30.61
CA VAL A 398 8.72 45.21 29.25
C VAL A 398 9.71 44.11 28.87
N ARG A 399 9.18 43.02 28.37
CA ARG A 399 9.88 41.96 27.64
C ARG A 399 9.13 41.72 26.33
N MET A 400 9.85 41.59 25.21
CA MET A 400 9.22 41.39 23.92
C MET A 400 9.95 40.30 23.12
N ASN A 401 9.19 39.39 22.49
CA ASN A 401 9.67 38.49 21.45
C ASN A 401 8.75 38.70 20.26
N ALA A 402 9.30 39.10 19.12
CA ALA A 402 8.57 39.27 17.86
C ALA A 402 9.22 38.41 16.77
N ASN A 403 8.40 37.63 16.06
CA ASN A 403 8.85 36.80 14.95
C ASN A 403 7.97 37.09 13.73
N TYR A 404 8.61 37.25 12.59
CA TYR A 404 7.95 37.34 11.30
C TYR A 404 8.61 36.34 10.34
N THR A 405 7.78 35.52 9.71
CA THR A 405 8.25 34.58 8.68
C THR A 405 7.46 34.80 7.40
N LEU A 406 8.17 35.03 6.30
CA LEU A 406 7.62 35.00 4.96
C LEU A 406 8.05 33.69 4.32
N GLN A 407 7.07 32.85 3.95
CA GLN A 407 7.31 31.53 3.40
C GLN A 407 6.57 31.34 2.08
N PHE A 408 7.24 30.72 1.14
CA PHE A 408 6.67 30.22 -0.11
C PHE A 408 6.81 28.71 -0.11
N ALA A 409 5.73 28.01 -0.37
CA ALA A 409 5.70 26.56 -0.43
C ALA A 409 5.10 26.11 -1.77
N ASP A 410 5.82 25.28 -2.49
CA ASP A 410 5.40 24.71 -3.77
C ASP A 410 5.47 23.19 -3.66
N GLY A 411 4.51 22.47 -4.21
CA GLY A 411 4.54 21.01 -4.17
C GLY A 411 3.49 20.37 -5.06
N THR A 412 3.58 19.05 -5.22
CA THR A 412 2.62 18.24 -5.98
C THR A 412 1.43 17.79 -5.13
N GLY A 413 1.50 17.96 -3.82
CA GLY A 413 0.43 17.64 -2.90
C GLY A 413 0.72 18.13 -1.48
N SER A 414 -0.33 18.31 -0.68
CA SER A 414 -0.24 18.75 0.72
C SER A 414 -0.28 17.58 1.72
N GLY A 415 -0.52 16.37 1.25
CA GLY A 415 -0.60 15.15 2.06
C GLY A 415 -0.92 13.93 1.22
N ALA A 416 -0.78 12.74 1.78
CA ALA A 416 -0.89 11.45 1.07
C ALA A 416 -2.22 11.26 0.29
N ASN A 417 -3.28 11.93 0.67
CA ASN A 417 -4.61 11.81 0.04
C ASN A 417 -4.98 13.00 -0.84
N SER A 418 -4.11 14.00 -1.02
CA SER A 418 -4.44 15.21 -1.79
C SER A 418 -4.75 14.92 -3.26
N GLY A 419 -4.17 13.85 -3.85
CA GLY A 419 -4.44 13.38 -5.20
C GLY A 419 -5.57 12.35 -5.34
N ALA A 420 -6.22 11.93 -4.25
CA ALA A 420 -7.16 10.80 -4.25
C ALA A 420 -8.33 10.97 -5.23
N ASN A 421 -8.87 12.18 -5.37
CA ASN A 421 -9.98 12.44 -6.30
C ASN A 421 -9.52 12.34 -7.77
N ILE A 422 -8.30 12.78 -8.08
CA ILE A 422 -7.72 12.65 -9.42
C ILE A 422 -7.47 11.20 -9.74
N ALA A 423 -6.88 10.45 -8.82
CA ALA A 423 -6.64 9.02 -8.97
C ALA A 423 -7.95 8.25 -9.22
N ARG A 424 -9.01 8.55 -8.45
CA ARG A 424 -10.34 7.92 -8.62
C ARG A 424 -11.04 8.26 -9.93
N SER A 425 -10.71 9.38 -10.56
CA SER A 425 -11.30 9.76 -11.85
C SER A 425 -10.77 8.95 -13.03
N GLY A 426 -9.79 8.05 -12.81
CA GLY A 426 -9.15 7.25 -13.86
C GLY A 426 -8.34 8.09 -14.87
N GLN A 427 -8.07 9.34 -14.52
CA GLN A 427 -7.19 10.19 -15.32
C GLN A 427 -5.73 9.80 -15.08
N PRO A 428 -4.84 9.99 -16.07
CA PRO A 428 -3.41 9.84 -15.86
C PRO A 428 -2.96 10.64 -14.63
N ASN A 429 -1.95 10.17 -13.91
CA ASN A 429 -1.39 10.84 -12.72
C ASN A 429 -0.74 12.17 -13.11
N LEU A 430 -1.56 13.11 -13.59
CA LEU A 430 -1.13 14.46 -13.89
C LEU A 430 -0.83 15.19 -12.59
N ARG A 431 0.40 15.64 -12.44
CA ARG A 431 0.84 16.38 -11.28
C ARG A 431 0.99 17.83 -11.63
N TYR A 432 0.32 18.65 -10.87
CA TYR A 432 0.47 20.09 -10.94
C TYR A 432 1.26 20.54 -9.72
N ILE A 433 2.20 21.44 -9.91
CA ILE A 433 2.84 22.15 -8.81
C ILE A 433 1.80 23.13 -8.28
N LEU A 434 1.41 22.94 -7.03
CA LEU A 434 0.52 23.83 -6.31
C LEU A 434 1.36 24.80 -5.49
N PRO A 435 1.07 26.12 -5.58
CA PRO A 435 1.74 27.14 -4.79
C PRO A 435 1.32 27.11 -3.33
#